data_26a5b3d865924f2b82b0da80474e903c
#
_entry.id   26a5b3d865924f2b82b0da80474e903c
#
_cell.length_a   1.000
_cell.length_b   1.000
_cell.length_c   1.000
_cell.angle_alpha   90.00
_cell.angle_beta   90.00
_cell.angle_gamma   90.00
#
_symmetry.space_group_name_H-M   'P 1'
#
loop_
_entity.id
_entity.type
_entity.pdbx_description
1 polymer ?
#
loop_
_entity_poly.entity_id
_entity_poly.type
_entity_poly.pdbx_seq_one_letter_code
_entity_poly.pdbx_strand_id
1 'polypeptide(L)'
;MTGEELIQLELPLFDGVTGADLAGLNLSVKEKTLDPWEILFNQQDQGRDVYFLLSGTLLAVYWSVEGREVIFTRFPMGAYFGEIAALDGGERSLAVVARSAARVLMVSRKSFLDLMENVPQIRKRVTMDLVQRVRSLTAKNVELTTFSVEQRVASFLIRLAVERNCLEVRGVVEDAPTHAEIAASIGANREMVSRTITNLARRGAIKPSRRRIELCDPERLSEHI
;
A
#
# COMPACT_ATOMS: atom_id res chain seq x y z
N MET A 1 10.98 24.55 -2.09
CA MET A 1 9.61 24.55 -1.51
C MET A 1 9.73 24.97 -0.06
N THR A 2 8.91 25.90 0.37
CA THR A 2 8.85 26.36 1.77
C THR A 2 8.00 25.42 2.63
N GLY A 3 8.07 25.54 3.95
CA GLY A 3 7.21 24.77 4.86
C GLY A 3 5.71 25.07 4.66
N GLU A 4 5.35 26.31 4.32
CA GLU A 4 3.97 26.68 4.02
C GLU A 4 3.45 26.04 2.72
N GLU A 5 4.26 26.01 1.68
CA GLU A 5 3.92 25.33 0.43
C GLU A 5 3.73 23.81 0.64
N LEU A 6 4.49 23.21 1.55
CA LEU A 6 4.38 21.80 1.91
C LEU A 6 3.04 21.48 2.61
N ILE A 7 2.58 22.37 3.50
CA ILE A 7 1.28 22.24 4.20
C ILE A 7 0.12 22.35 3.20
N GLN A 8 0.21 23.28 2.21
CA GLN A 8 -0.83 23.46 1.18
C GLN A 8 -1.08 22.22 0.32
N LEU A 9 -0.17 21.23 0.33
CA LEU A 9 -0.37 19.97 -0.39
C LEU A 9 -1.35 19.01 0.33
N GLU A 10 -1.83 19.37 1.52
CA GLU A 10 -2.79 18.58 2.31
C GLU A 10 -2.40 17.09 2.45
N LEU A 11 -1.09 16.84 2.64
CA LEU A 11 -0.59 15.48 2.80
C LEU A 11 -0.95 14.94 4.20
N PRO A 12 -1.50 13.72 4.32
CA PRO A 12 -1.97 13.18 5.61
C PRO A 12 -0.93 13.19 6.73
N LEU A 13 0.35 13.07 6.39
CA LEU A 13 1.43 13.16 7.39
C LEU A 13 1.49 14.53 8.07
N PHE A 14 1.06 15.58 7.38
CA PHE A 14 1.11 16.97 7.87
C PHE A 14 -0.22 17.48 8.46
N ASP A 15 -1.24 16.63 8.61
CA ASP A 15 -2.51 17.05 9.21
C ASP A 15 -2.29 17.66 10.61
N GLY A 16 -2.83 18.87 10.85
CA GLY A 16 -2.68 19.60 12.10
C GLY A 16 -1.26 20.11 12.39
N VAL A 17 -0.33 20.00 11.42
CA VAL A 17 0.96 20.69 11.44
C VAL A 17 0.76 22.10 10.90
N THR A 18 1.31 23.09 11.56
CA THR A 18 1.18 24.51 11.20
C THR A 18 2.50 25.05 10.62
N GLY A 19 2.44 26.20 9.94
CA GLY A 19 3.66 26.90 9.49
C GLY A 19 4.62 27.23 10.62
N ALA A 20 4.09 27.48 11.83
CA ALA A 20 4.91 27.73 13.02
C ALA A 20 5.70 26.48 13.45
N ASP A 21 5.14 25.26 13.29
CA ASP A 21 5.83 24.02 13.62
C ASP A 21 6.98 23.73 12.64
N LEU A 22 6.93 24.28 11.43
CA LEU A 22 7.95 24.14 10.40
C LEU A 22 8.93 25.34 10.35
N ALA A 23 8.69 26.36 11.15
CA ALA A 23 9.51 27.55 11.16
C ALA A 23 10.96 27.23 11.60
N GLY A 24 11.92 27.74 10.83
CA GLY A 24 13.35 27.49 11.07
C GLY A 24 13.89 26.16 10.52
N LEU A 25 13.03 25.25 10.01
CA LEU A 25 13.49 24.04 9.34
C LEU A 25 13.90 24.35 7.88
N ASN A 26 15.12 23.96 7.52
CA ASN A 26 15.59 24.08 6.15
C ASN A 26 15.29 22.81 5.38
N LEU A 27 14.08 22.72 4.79
CA LEU A 27 13.60 21.52 4.12
C LEU A 27 14.06 21.47 2.66
N SER A 28 14.81 20.43 2.31
CA SER A 28 15.17 20.12 0.93
C SER A 28 14.08 19.23 0.32
N VAL A 29 13.24 19.84 -0.53
CA VAL A 29 12.08 19.21 -1.14
C VAL A 29 12.09 19.47 -2.64
N LYS A 30 11.84 18.42 -3.45
CA LYS A 30 11.81 18.49 -4.92
C LYS A 30 10.64 17.67 -5.45
N GLU A 31 9.98 18.15 -6.50
CA GLU A 31 9.06 17.32 -7.26
C GLU A 31 9.80 16.49 -8.30
N LYS A 32 9.30 15.28 -8.54
CA LYS A 32 9.71 14.41 -9.64
C LYS A 32 8.47 13.87 -10.33
N THR A 33 8.49 13.86 -11.67
CA THR A 33 7.52 13.18 -12.51
C THR A 33 8.07 11.83 -12.93
N LEU A 34 7.19 10.87 -13.11
CA LEU A 34 7.50 9.52 -13.53
C LEU A 34 6.62 9.16 -14.73
N ASP A 35 7.21 8.59 -15.74
CA ASP A 35 6.48 7.99 -16.85
C ASP A 35 5.86 6.64 -16.45
N PRO A 36 4.81 6.17 -17.17
CA PRO A 36 4.29 4.82 -16.96
C PRO A 36 5.40 3.77 -17.07
N TRP A 37 5.45 2.85 -16.08
CA TRP A 37 6.45 1.78 -15.95
C TRP A 37 7.87 2.24 -15.53
N GLU A 38 8.08 3.52 -15.30
CA GLU A 38 9.34 4.01 -14.73
C GLU A 38 9.53 3.48 -13.30
N ILE A 39 10.75 3.03 -13.01
CA ILE A 39 11.17 2.62 -11.67
C ILE A 39 11.70 3.86 -10.94
N LEU A 40 11.06 4.23 -9.83
CA LEU A 40 11.53 5.34 -9.02
C LEU A 40 12.83 4.99 -8.28
N PHE A 41 12.89 3.80 -7.73
CA PHE A 41 14.10 3.16 -7.15
C PHE A 41 13.90 1.65 -7.07
N ASN A 42 15.00 0.91 -7.07
CA ASN A 42 14.99 -0.54 -6.93
C ASN A 42 15.13 -0.98 -5.47
N GLN A 43 14.80 -2.25 -5.20
CA GLN A 43 15.21 -2.89 -3.95
C GLN A 43 16.74 -2.92 -3.86
N GLN A 44 17.28 -2.81 -2.64
CA GLN A 44 18.71 -2.73 -2.35
C GLN A 44 19.42 -1.45 -2.84
N ASP A 45 18.70 -0.49 -3.44
CA ASP A 45 19.26 0.83 -3.70
C ASP A 45 19.67 1.54 -2.41
N GLN A 46 20.76 2.29 -2.46
CA GLN A 46 21.34 3.03 -1.32
C GLN A 46 20.65 4.38 -1.05
N GLY A 47 19.67 4.75 -1.87
CA GLY A 47 18.92 6.00 -1.71
C GLY A 47 18.10 6.01 -0.42
N ARG A 48 18.08 7.15 0.28
CA ARG A 48 17.45 7.27 1.62
C ARG A 48 16.43 8.40 1.72
N ASP A 49 16.07 9.02 0.59
CA ASP A 49 15.06 10.07 0.57
C ASP A 49 13.66 9.48 0.76
N VAL A 50 12.75 10.29 1.29
CA VAL A 50 11.34 9.93 1.50
C VAL A 50 10.52 10.58 0.41
N TYR A 51 9.51 9.88 -0.06
CA TYR A 51 8.66 10.34 -1.15
C TYR A 51 7.20 10.39 -0.72
N PHE A 52 6.44 11.32 -1.29
CA PHE A 52 4.99 11.42 -1.14
C PHE A 52 4.35 11.31 -2.52
N LEU A 53 3.30 10.50 -2.65
CA LEU A 53 2.55 10.38 -3.90
C LEU A 53 1.59 11.56 -4.06
N LEU A 54 1.83 12.41 -5.06
CA LEU A 54 0.97 13.57 -5.37
C LEU A 54 -0.10 13.25 -6.40
N SER A 55 0.21 12.40 -7.39
CA SER A 55 -0.75 11.96 -8.40
C SER A 55 -0.29 10.68 -9.09
N GLY A 56 -1.22 9.95 -9.72
CA GLY A 56 -0.92 8.71 -10.44
C GLY A 56 -1.03 7.46 -9.58
N THR A 57 -0.40 6.39 -10.04
CA THR A 57 -0.42 5.08 -9.37
C THR A 57 0.98 4.53 -9.22
N LEU A 58 1.40 4.30 -7.99
CA LEU A 58 2.67 3.65 -7.66
C LEU A 58 2.42 2.33 -6.94
N LEU A 59 3.26 1.34 -7.24
CA LEU A 59 3.28 0.05 -6.56
C LEU A 59 4.62 -0.17 -5.88
N ALA A 60 4.59 -0.70 -4.66
CA ALA A 60 5.76 -1.32 -4.05
C ALA A 60 5.82 -2.79 -4.48
N VAL A 61 6.93 -3.18 -5.08
CA VAL A 61 7.11 -4.51 -5.65
C VAL A 61 8.41 -5.14 -5.16
N TYR A 62 8.41 -6.46 -5.09
CA TYR A 62 9.61 -7.27 -4.89
C TYR A 62 9.83 -8.14 -6.13
N TRP A 63 11.03 -8.11 -6.67
CA TRP A 63 11.43 -9.00 -7.75
C TRP A 63 12.14 -10.22 -7.15
N SER A 64 11.56 -11.40 -7.33
CA SER A 64 12.24 -12.64 -6.92
C SER A 64 13.46 -12.91 -7.81
N VAL A 65 14.37 -13.77 -7.35
CA VAL A 65 15.53 -14.23 -8.14
C VAL A 65 15.10 -14.86 -9.48
N GLU A 66 13.90 -15.43 -9.53
CA GLU A 66 13.30 -16.03 -10.73
C GLU A 66 12.60 -15.00 -11.64
N GLY A 67 12.71 -13.70 -11.34
CA GLY A 67 12.08 -12.61 -12.11
C GLY A 67 10.57 -12.46 -11.88
N ARG A 68 10.00 -13.09 -10.86
CA ARG A 68 8.59 -12.91 -10.51
C ARG A 68 8.38 -11.59 -9.79
N GLU A 69 7.42 -10.82 -10.27
CA GLU A 69 6.93 -9.62 -9.60
C GLU A 69 5.95 -10.00 -8.48
N VAL A 70 6.25 -9.60 -7.25
CA VAL A 70 5.34 -9.70 -6.11
C VAL A 70 4.93 -8.30 -5.70
N ILE A 71 3.65 -7.99 -5.85
CA ILE A 71 3.09 -6.70 -5.46
C ILE A 71 2.83 -6.71 -3.96
N PHE A 72 3.53 -5.86 -3.21
CA PHE A 72 3.36 -5.71 -1.76
C PHE A 72 2.21 -4.76 -1.42
N THR A 73 2.17 -3.61 -2.08
CA THR A 73 1.12 -2.61 -1.86
C THR A 73 1.00 -1.65 -3.03
N ARG A 74 -0.19 -1.07 -3.16
CA ARG A 74 -0.46 0.12 -3.98
C ARG A 74 -0.51 1.31 -3.03
N PHE A 75 0.24 2.36 -3.33
CA PHE A 75 0.22 3.56 -2.51
C PHE A 75 -1.05 4.35 -2.75
N PRO A 76 -1.80 4.72 -1.69
CA PRO A 76 -2.88 5.68 -1.82
C PRO A 76 -2.30 7.09 -2.08
N MET A 77 -3.15 7.98 -2.60
CA MET A 77 -2.81 9.39 -2.79
C MET A 77 -2.39 10.02 -1.45
N GLY A 78 -1.36 10.83 -1.47
CA GLY A 78 -0.80 11.48 -0.29
C GLY A 78 0.05 10.57 0.62
N ALA A 79 0.11 9.26 0.35
CA ALA A 79 0.96 8.35 1.12
C ALA A 79 2.44 8.70 0.99
N TYR A 80 3.17 8.58 2.08
CA TYR A 80 4.64 8.64 2.08
C TYR A 80 5.25 7.24 2.10
N PHE A 81 6.45 7.11 1.55
CA PHE A 81 7.20 5.86 1.47
C PHE A 81 8.71 6.10 1.35
N GLY A 82 9.49 5.04 1.61
CA GLY A 82 10.96 5.11 1.65
C GLY A 82 11.51 5.54 3.01
N GLU A 83 10.63 5.71 4.00
CA GLU A 83 10.93 6.11 5.37
C GLU A 83 11.81 5.10 6.12
N ILE A 84 11.70 3.80 5.81
CA ILE A 84 12.49 2.76 6.49
C ILE A 84 13.97 3.02 6.28
N ALA A 85 14.41 3.13 5.01
CA ALA A 85 15.79 3.43 4.67
C ALA A 85 16.25 4.81 5.17
N ALA A 86 15.32 5.77 5.29
CA ALA A 86 15.64 7.07 5.87
C ALA A 86 15.93 6.98 7.38
N LEU A 87 15.16 6.17 8.11
CA LEU A 87 15.25 6.01 9.56
C LEU A 87 16.46 5.15 9.97
N ASP A 88 16.60 3.95 9.40
CA ASP A 88 17.63 3.00 9.81
C ASP A 88 18.96 3.17 9.05
N GLY A 89 18.95 3.94 7.96
CA GLY A 89 20.13 4.14 7.11
C GLY A 89 20.49 2.95 6.24
N GLY A 90 19.60 1.94 6.18
CA GLY A 90 19.72 0.73 5.34
C GLY A 90 19.41 0.96 3.87
N GLU A 91 19.29 -0.14 3.16
CA GLU A 91 18.91 -0.19 1.74
C GLU A 91 17.39 -0.14 1.56
N ARG A 92 16.93 0.10 0.32
CA ARG A 92 15.51 0.01 -0.04
C ARG A 92 15.00 -1.42 0.12
N SER A 93 13.97 -1.62 0.94
CA SER A 93 13.37 -2.94 1.16
C SER A 93 12.64 -3.48 -0.08
N LEU A 94 12.05 -2.60 -0.89
CA LEU A 94 11.24 -2.90 -2.06
C LEU A 94 11.58 -1.93 -3.20
N ALA A 95 11.31 -2.33 -4.43
CA ALA A 95 11.27 -1.41 -5.56
C ALA A 95 9.96 -0.64 -5.58
N VAL A 96 9.96 0.56 -6.18
CA VAL A 96 8.75 1.34 -6.44
C VAL A 96 8.65 1.65 -7.92
N VAL A 97 7.50 1.24 -8.52
CA VAL A 97 7.25 1.32 -9.96
C VAL A 97 5.98 2.13 -10.23
N ALA A 98 6.03 3.02 -11.19
CA ALA A 98 4.88 3.76 -11.67
C ALA A 98 4.03 2.89 -12.62
N ARG A 99 2.75 2.73 -12.34
CA ARG A 99 1.80 2.04 -13.25
C ARG A 99 1.06 2.99 -14.20
N SER A 100 1.08 4.27 -13.89
CA SER A 100 0.63 5.37 -14.75
C SER A 100 1.60 6.53 -14.63
N ALA A 101 1.47 7.55 -15.45
CA ALA A 101 2.15 8.82 -15.20
C ALA A 101 1.86 9.25 -13.76
N ALA A 102 2.91 9.60 -13.01
CA ALA A 102 2.82 9.91 -11.60
C ALA A 102 3.68 11.13 -11.24
N ARG A 103 3.28 11.82 -10.18
CA ARG A 103 4.07 12.90 -9.57
C ARG A 103 4.35 12.54 -8.12
N VAL A 104 5.57 12.72 -7.71
CA VAL A 104 6.00 12.51 -6.33
C VAL A 104 6.74 13.73 -5.80
N LEU A 105 6.58 13.98 -4.52
CA LEU A 105 7.40 14.91 -3.78
C LEU A 105 8.52 14.14 -3.10
N MET A 106 9.76 14.48 -3.38
CA MET A 106 10.96 13.92 -2.76
C MET A 106 11.41 14.84 -1.63
N VAL A 107 11.50 14.30 -0.43
CA VAL A 107 12.03 14.97 0.76
C VAL A 107 13.36 14.31 1.12
N SER A 108 14.43 15.10 1.24
CA SER A 108 15.74 14.53 1.56
C SER A 108 15.71 13.84 2.93
N ARG A 109 16.54 12.79 3.09
CA ARG A 109 16.69 12.07 4.37
C ARG A 109 16.89 13.05 5.53
N LYS A 110 17.80 14.03 5.35
CA LYS A 110 18.08 15.03 6.40
C LYS A 110 16.82 15.78 6.78
N SER A 111 16.08 16.30 5.80
CA SER A 111 14.84 17.04 6.05
C SER A 111 13.77 16.19 6.72
N PHE A 112 13.64 14.91 6.32
CA PHE A 112 12.70 14.00 6.96
C PHE A 112 13.07 13.73 8.44
N LEU A 113 14.34 13.53 8.73
CA LEU A 113 14.82 13.35 10.11
C LEU A 113 14.65 14.64 10.94
N ASP A 114 14.94 15.80 10.34
CA ASP A 114 14.72 17.10 11.00
C ASP A 114 13.21 17.31 11.34
N LEU A 115 12.30 16.91 10.43
CA LEU A 115 10.86 16.90 10.70
C LEU A 115 10.49 15.95 11.85
N MET A 116 11.03 14.74 11.87
CA MET A 116 10.81 13.76 12.94
C MET A 116 11.31 14.23 14.29
N GLU A 117 12.42 14.94 14.32
CA GLU A 117 13.03 15.44 15.57
C GLU A 117 12.28 16.65 16.12
N ASN A 118 11.93 17.60 15.27
CA ASN A 118 11.43 18.91 15.69
C ASN A 118 9.90 19.03 15.67
N VAL A 119 9.17 18.13 14.97
CA VAL A 119 7.70 18.17 14.87
C VAL A 119 7.09 16.91 15.53
N PRO A 120 6.68 16.99 16.81
CA PRO A 120 6.17 15.82 17.56
C PRO A 120 4.97 15.11 16.90
N GLN A 121 4.13 15.87 16.21
CA GLN A 121 2.96 15.34 15.49
C GLN A 121 3.40 14.39 14.36
N ILE A 122 4.41 14.78 13.56
CA ILE A 122 4.97 13.94 12.48
C ILE A 122 5.62 12.70 13.07
N ARG A 123 6.46 12.85 14.11
CA ARG A 123 7.07 11.71 14.79
C ARG A 123 6.03 10.71 15.29
N LYS A 124 4.98 11.20 15.95
CA LYS A 124 3.90 10.33 16.45
C LYS A 124 3.20 9.57 15.32
N ARG A 125 2.87 10.25 14.20
CA ARG A 125 2.23 9.61 13.05
C ARG A 125 3.11 8.53 12.42
N VAL A 126 4.35 8.89 12.10
CA VAL A 126 5.28 7.91 11.51
C VAL A 126 5.43 6.70 12.43
N THR A 127 5.56 6.90 13.75
CA THR A 127 5.64 5.80 14.71
C THR A 127 4.38 4.95 14.69
N MET A 128 3.19 5.56 14.68
CA MET A 128 1.92 4.83 14.66
C MET A 128 1.72 4.07 13.34
N ASP A 129 2.12 4.65 12.21
CA ASP A 129 2.05 3.99 10.91
C ASP A 129 2.97 2.76 10.85
N LEU A 130 4.19 2.86 11.41
CA LEU A 130 5.10 1.72 11.53
C LEU A 130 4.51 0.62 12.44
N VAL A 131 3.89 1.00 13.56
CA VAL A 131 3.19 0.04 14.44
C VAL A 131 2.05 -0.66 13.70
N GLN A 132 1.26 0.07 12.93
CA GLN A 132 0.19 -0.52 12.11
C GLN A 132 0.73 -1.45 11.03
N ARG A 133 1.84 -1.10 10.39
CA ARG A 133 2.51 -1.98 9.41
C ARG A 133 3.03 -3.27 10.08
N VAL A 134 3.63 -3.18 11.25
CA VAL A 134 4.05 -4.37 12.01
C VAL A 134 2.85 -5.27 12.33
N ARG A 135 1.74 -4.71 12.82
CA ARG A 135 0.51 -5.47 13.10
C ARG A 135 -0.03 -6.14 11.84
N SER A 136 -0.09 -5.41 10.72
CA SER A 136 -0.55 -5.94 9.43
C SER A 136 0.35 -7.08 8.91
N LEU A 137 1.66 -6.94 9.04
CA LEU A 137 2.63 -7.98 8.67
C LEU A 137 2.48 -9.21 9.57
N THR A 138 2.25 -9.03 10.87
CA THR A 138 2.00 -10.12 11.81
C THR A 138 0.72 -10.88 11.45
N ALA A 139 -0.39 -10.16 11.19
CA ALA A 139 -1.64 -10.77 10.74
C ALA A 139 -1.46 -11.54 9.43
N LYS A 140 -0.77 -10.94 8.44
CA LYS A 140 -0.49 -11.60 7.16
C LYS A 140 0.38 -12.85 7.34
N ASN A 141 1.36 -12.82 8.25
CA ASN A 141 2.18 -13.99 8.56
C ASN A 141 1.34 -15.12 9.17
N VAL A 142 0.43 -14.80 10.11
CA VAL A 142 -0.53 -15.77 10.66
C VAL A 142 -1.40 -16.36 9.55
N GLU A 143 -1.98 -15.53 8.69
CA GLU A 143 -2.78 -16.01 7.55
C GLU A 143 -1.99 -16.96 6.63
N LEU A 144 -0.73 -16.62 6.31
CA LEU A 144 0.10 -17.44 5.43
C LEU A 144 0.49 -18.79 6.05
N THR A 145 0.61 -18.84 7.38
CA THR A 145 1.06 -20.04 8.10
C THR A 145 -0.08 -20.93 8.56
N THR A 146 -1.27 -20.38 8.82
CA THR A 146 -2.39 -21.11 9.43
C THR A 146 -3.61 -21.29 8.53
N PHE A 147 -3.83 -20.38 7.56
CA PHE A 147 -5.02 -20.39 6.71
C PHE A 147 -4.82 -21.24 5.46
N SER A 148 -5.85 -21.98 5.09
CA SER A 148 -5.96 -22.60 3.76
C SER A 148 -6.03 -21.53 2.67
N VAL A 149 -5.80 -21.90 1.40
CA VAL A 149 -5.96 -20.96 0.28
C VAL A 149 -7.39 -20.41 0.20
N GLU A 150 -8.39 -21.24 0.51
CA GLU A 150 -9.80 -20.82 0.53
C GLU A 150 -10.04 -19.72 1.57
N GLN A 151 -9.53 -19.90 2.79
CA GLN A 151 -9.59 -18.90 3.86
C GLN A 151 -8.88 -17.61 3.47
N ARG A 152 -7.70 -17.70 2.88
CA ARG A 152 -6.94 -16.51 2.42
C ARG A 152 -7.64 -15.75 1.31
N VAL A 153 -8.31 -16.44 0.37
CA VAL A 153 -9.14 -15.79 -0.65
C VAL A 153 -10.35 -15.10 -0.02
N ALA A 154 -11.04 -15.76 0.93
CA ALA A 154 -12.18 -15.17 1.63
C ALA A 154 -11.77 -13.91 2.42
N SER A 155 -10.71 -14.00 3.23
CA SER A 155 -10.12 -12.86 3.95
C SER A 155 -9.72 -11.71 3.03
N PHE A 156 -9.12 -12.02 1.88
CA PHE A 156 -8.75 -11.02 0.89
C PHE A 156 -9.97 -10.29 0.33
N LEU A 157 -11.03 -11.02 -0.03
CA LEU A 157 -12.26 -10.43 -0.58
C LEU A 157 -12.99 -9.57 0.45
N ILE A 158 -13.03 -10.00 1.72
CA ILE A 158 -13.62 -9.22 2.82
C ILE A 158 -12.84 -7.92 3.03
N ARG A 159 -11.52 -7.97 3.13
CA ARG A 159 -10.69 -6.75 3.26
C ARG A 159 -10.91 -5.79 2.09
N LEU A 160 -10.91 -6.31 0.88
CA LEU A 160 -11.12 -5.50 -0.32
C LEU A 160 -12.50 -4.83 -0.32
N ALA A 161 -13.54 -5.53 0.18
CA ALA A 161 -14.88 -4.98 0.30
C ALA A 161 -14.98 -3.91 1.40
N VAL A 162 -14.28 -4.09 2.53
CA VAL A 162 -14.16 -3.07 3.58
C VAL A 162 -13.45 -1.82 3.04
N GLU A 163 -12.31 -1.97 2.39
CA GLU A 163 -11.55 -0.86 1.79
C GLU A 163 -12.37 -0.04 0.78
N ARG A 164 -13.32 -0.69 0.11
CA ARG A 164 -14.20 -0.08 -0.91
C ARG A 164 -15.57 0.31 -0.38
N ASN A 165 -15.79 0.19 0.94
CA ASN A 165 -17.07 0.48 1.60
C ASN A 165 -18.26 -0.25 0.95
N CYS A 166 -18.08 -1.51 0.56
CA CYS A 166 -19.10 -2.35 -0.07
C CYS A 166 -19.24 -3.73 0.62
N LEU A 167 -18.86 -3.85 1.90
CA LEU A 167 -19.06 -5.08 2.68
C LEU A 167 -20.52 -5.16 3.18
N GLU A 168 -21.41 -5.50 2.28
CA GLU A 168 -22.84 -5.69 2.54
C GLU A 168 -23.41 -6.77 1.63
N VAL A 169 -24.60 -7.26 1.94
CA VAL A 169 -25.31 -8.21 1.07
C VAL A 169 -25.59 -7.57 -0.28
N ARG A 170 -25.17 -8.22 -1.36
CA ARG A 170 -25.14 -7.70 -2.73
C ARG A 170 -24.21 -6.51 -2.96
N GLY A 171 -23.32 -6.23 -2.02
CA GLY A 171 -22.24 -5.27 -2.22
C GLY A 171 -21.35 -5.67 -3.40
N VAL A 172 -20.87 -4.68 -4.13
CA VAL A 172 -20.14 -4.91 -5.39
C VAL A 172 -18.74 -4.35 -5.30
N VAL A 173 -17.77 -5.23 -5.48
CA VAL A 173 -16.39 -4.86 -5.70
C VAL A 173 -16.21 -4.57 -7.19
N GLU A 174 -16.31 -3.32 -7.59
CA GLU A 174 -16.02 -2.88 -8.95
C GLU A 174 -14.50 -2.89 -9.19
N ASP A 175 -14.07 -3.02 -10.44
CA ASP A 175 -12.67 -3.09 -10.84
C ASP A 175 -11.87 -4.11 -10.02
N ALA A 176 -12.50 -5.27 -9.74
CA ALA A 176 -11.92 -6.33 -8.94
C ALA A 176 -10.57 -6.80 -9.52
N PRO A 177 -9.60 -7.16 -8.65
CA PRO A 177 -8.32 -7.71 -9.08
C PRO A 177 -8.49 -9.00 -9.88
N THR A 178 -7.58 -9.23 -10.80
CA THR A 178 -7.50 -10.50 -11.53
C THR A 178 -7.11 -11.65 -10.59
N HIS A 179 -7.39 -12.89 -10.98
CA HIS A 179 -6.98 -14.06 -10.20
C HIS A 179 -5.45 -14.13 -10.02
N ALA A 180 -4.67 -13.57 -10.94
CA ALA A 180 -3.21 -13.49 -10.81
C ALA A 180 -2.81 -12.47 -9.74
N GLU A 181 -3.45 -11.29 -9.71
CA GLU A 181 -3.23 -10.27 -8.69
C GLU A 181 -3.66 -10.74 -7.30
N ILE A 182 -4.81 -11.43 -7.20
CA ILE A 182 -5.24 -12.05 -5.94
C ILE A 182 -4.19 -13.08 -5.49
N ALA A 183 -3.76 -13.97 -6.39
CA ALA A 183 -2.78 -15.01 -6.09
C ALA A 183 -1.46 -14.42 -5.58
N ALA A 184 -0.95 -13.38 -6.24
CA ALA A 184 0.25 -12.65 -5.79
C ALA A 184 0.06 -12.02 -4.41
N SER A 185 -1.14 -11.50 -4.10
CA SER A 185 -1.44 -10.84 -2.82
C SER A 185 -1.53 -11.81 -1.64
N ILE A 186 -2.00 -13.05 -1.88
CA ILE A 186 -2.23 -14.05 -0.82
C ILE A 186 -1.17 -15.16 -0.78
N GLY A 187 -0.12 -15.08 -1.59
CA GLY A 187 0.93 -16.10 -1.65
C GLY A 187 0.42 -17.47 -2.13
N ALA A 188 -0.38 -17.48 -3.20
CA ALA A 188 -0.92 -18.69 -3.82
C ALA A 188 -0.64 -18.70 -5.34
N ASN A 189 -0.93 -19.80 -6.02
CA ASN A 189 -0.91 -19.80 -7.48
C ASN A 189 -2.28 -19.43 -8.07
N ARG A 190 -2.28 -18.90 -9.31
CA ARG A 190 -3.49 -18.44 -10.01
C ARG A 190 -4.55 -19.54 -10.15
N GLU A 191 -4.14 -20.78 -10.35
CA GLU A 191 -5.05 -21.91 -10.56
C GLU A 191 -5.83 -22.23 -9.28
N MET A 192 -5.15 -22.23 -8.12
CA MET A 192 -5.81 -22.43 -6.84
C MET A 192 -6.81 -21.32 -6.55
N VAL A 193 -6.45 -20.04 -6.79
CA VAL A 193 -7.39 -18.92 -6.66
C VAL A 193 -8.59 -19.09 -7.59
N SER A 194 -8.37 -19.46 -8.85
CA SER A 194 -9.45 -19.67 -9.82
C SER A 194 -10.43 -20.75 -9.36
N ARG A 195 -9.92 -21.88 -8.87
CA ARG A 195 -10.75 -22.97 -8.30
C ARG A 195 -11.53 -22.50 -7.07
N THR A 196 -10.87 -21.76 -6.19
CA THR A 196 -11.51 -21.22 -4.98
C THR A 196 -12.62 -20.24 -5.30
N ILE A 197 -12.40 -19.29 -6.19
CA ILE A 197 -13.42 -18.33 -6.65
C ILE A 197 -14.63 -19.08 -7.25
N THR A 198 -14.39 -20.11 -8.07
CA THR A 198 -15.45 -20.95 -8.63
C THR A 198 -16.24 -21.71 -7.53
N ASN A 199 -15.54 -22.22 -6.51
CA ASN A 199 -16.18 -22.89 -5.37
C ASN A 199 -17.04 -21.94 -4.54
N LEU A 200 -16.53 -20.76 -4.21
CA LEU A 200 -17.27 -19.73 -3.47
C LEU A 200 -18.52 -19.28 -4.26
N ALA A 201 -18.40 -19.13 -5.58
CA ALA A 201 -19.53 -18.81 -6.44
C ALA A 201 -20.59 -19.93 -6.46
N ARG A 202 -20.18 -21.20 -6.57
CA ARG A 202 -21.08 -22.35 -6.53
C ARG A 202 -21.82 -22.47 -5.20
N ARG A 203 -21.19 -22.07 -4.09
CA ARG A 203 -21.80 -22.03 -2.75
C ARG A 203 -22.67 -20.78 -2.54
N GLY A 204 -22.76 -19.88 -3.53
CA GLY A 204 -23.58 -18.67 -3.46
C GLY A 204 -23.02 -17.58 -2.55
N ALA A 205 -21.76 -17.64 -2.15
CA ALA A 205 -21.14 -16.60 -1.34
C ALA A 205 -20.81 -15.35 -2.18
N ILE A 206 -20.41 -15.56 -3.44
CA ILE A 206 -20.05 -14.50 -4.38
C ILE A 206 -20.59 -14.77 -5.77
N LYS A 207 -20.68 -13.71 -6.61
CA LYS A 207 -20.98 -13.81 -8.03
C LYS A 207 -19.91 -13.07 -8.84
N PRO A 208 -18.89 -13.79 -9.32
CA PRO A 208 -17.81 -13.19 -10.09
C PRO A 208 -18.24 -12.87 -11.52
N SER A 209 -17.76 -11.74 -12.06
CA SER A 209 -17.85 -11.37 -13.46
C SER A 209 -16.56 -10.66 -13.90
N ARG A 210 -16.49 -10.16 -15.13
CA ARG A 210 -15.28 -9.51 -15.64
C ARG A 210 -14.95 -8.27 -14.81
N ARG A 211 -13.85 -8.30 -14.05
CA ARG A 211 -13.36 -7.23 -13.14
C ARG A 211 -14.42 -6.76 -12.14
N ARG A 212 -15.33 -7.65 -11.75
CA ARG A 212 -16.41 -7.35 -10.82
C ARG A 212 -16.74 -8.56 -9.99
N ILE A 213 -16.89 -8.40 -8.68
CA ILE A 213 -17.30 -9.45 -7.76
C ILE A 213 -18.45 -8.90 -6.90
N GLU A 214 -19.63 -9.53 -7.00
CA GLU A 214 -20.76 -9.25 -6.13
C GLU A 214 -20.67 -10.17 -4.90
N LEU A 215 -20.81 -9.60 -3.72
CA LEU A 215 -20.86 -10.33 -2.46
C LEU A 215 -22.31 -10.73 -2.19
N CYS A 216 -22.67 -11.98 -2.52
CA CYS A 216 -24.04 -12.44 -2.31
C CYS A 216 -24.37 -12.61 -0.85
N ASP A 217 -23.40 -13.09 -0.05
CA ASP A 217 -23.53 -13.35 1.36
C ASP A 217 -22.17 -13.18 2.07
N PRO A 218 -21.89 -12.00 2.66
CA PRO A 218 -20.66 -11.76 3.39
C PRO A 218 -20.46 -12.67 4.62
N GLU A 219 -21.53 -13.11 5.28
CA GLU A 219 -21.44 -14.01 6.44
C GLU A 219 -20.87 -15.36 6.03
N ARG A 220 -21.34 -15.91 4.90
CA ARG A 220 -20.77 -17.14 4.34
C ARG A 220 -19.30 -17.04 3.97
N LEU A 221 -18.82 -15.86 3.57
CA LEU A 221 -17.38 -15.66 3.38
C LEU A 221 -16.62 -15.72 4.71
N SER A 222 -17.22 -15.20 5.79
CA SER A 222 -16.62 -15.20 7.13
C SER A 222 -16.59 -16.59 7.76
N GLU A 223 -17.54 -17.48 7.45
CA GLU A 223 -17.57 -18.88 7.92
C GLU A 223 -16.35 -19.69 7.43
N HIS A 224 -15.64 -19.21 6.41
CA HIS A 224 -14.46 -19.85 5.87
C HIS A 224 -13.14 -19.38 6.52
N ILE A 225 -13.19 -18.42 7.44
CA ILE A 225 -12.03 -17.86 8.17
C ILE A 225 -12.00 -18.38 9.59
#